data_62ab2bb55fa667cecc0ae62fa6fcfa01
#
_entry.id   62ab2bb55fa667cecc0ae62fa6fcfa01
#
_cell.length_a   1.000
_cell.length_b   1.000
_cell.length_c   1.000
_cell.angle_alpha   90.00
_cell.angle_beta   90.00
_cell.angle_gamma   90.00
#
_symmetry.space_group_name_H-M   'P 1'
#
loop_
_entity.id
_entity.type
_entity.pdbx_description
1 polymer ?
#
loop_
_entity_poly.entity_id
_entity_poly.type
_entity_poly.pdbx_seq_one_letter_code
_entity_poly.pdbx_strand_id
1 'polypeptide(L)'
;VGPSGCGKSTLLRILAGLLRPTAGRALLEGQPITRAQRRIGIIFQKSNLMPWRTVYSNLSLPLELAGVPVEEQARRTLAMLELTGLQNFAEAYPAELSGGMAQRVAIGRALIHDPEVLLLDEPFGALDALTREQMSEELLHIWARARKTVLMVTHSIPEAVLLADRVLVMSPRPGRIIADIEIPLLRPRSLDLLHRSDFVALTERLRRSIRAG
;
A
#
# COMPACT_ATOMS: atom_id res chain seq x y z
N VAL A 1 -8.44 -8.80 -3.75
CA VAL A 1 -9.79 -8.49 -3.23
C VAL A 1 -10.48 -9.75 -2.72
N GLY A 2 -11.57 -9.63 -1.96
CA GLY A 2 -12.37 -10.74 -1.45
C GLY A 2 -13.14 -10.36 -0.18
N PRO A 3 -14.06 -11.21 0.31
CA PRO A 3 -14.90 -10.93 1.48
C PRO A 3 -14.09 -10.75 2.76
N SER A 4 -14.70 -10.10 3.74
CA SER A 4 -14.07 -9.92 5.06
C SER A 4 -13.78 -11.26 5.72
N GLY A 5 -12.61 -11.37 6.37
CA GLY A 5 -12.20 -12.58 7.07
C GLY A 5 -11.71 -13.74 6.19
N CYS A 6 -11.60 -13.60 4.86
CA CYS A 6 -11.10 -14.69 3.99
C CYS A 6 -9.58 -14.93 4.08
N GLY A 7 -8.83 -14.08 4.80
CA GLY A 7 -7.39 -14.28 5.01
C GLY A 7 -6.46 -13.33 4.26
N LYS A 8 -6.96 -12.25 3.62
CA LYS A 8 -6.15 -11.28 2.87
C LYS A 8 -5.00 -10.69 3.70
N SER A 9 -5.30 -10.12 4.87
CA SER A 9 -4.28 -9.56 5.76
C SER A 9 -3.35 -10.62 6.33
N THR A 10 -3.83 -11.86 6.53
CA THR A 10 -2.99 -13.00 6.93
C THR A 10 -1.97 -13.32 5.84
N LEU A 11 -2.42 -13.42 4.59
CA LEU A 11 -1.54 -13.64 3.43
C LEU A 11 -0.49 -12.52 3.34
N LEU A 12 -0.92 -11.27 3.47
CA LEU A 12 -0.02 -10.12 3.42
C LEU A 12 1.03 -10.15 4.53
N ARG A 13 0.65 -10.52 5.76
CA ARG A 13 1.58 -10.68 6.89
C ARG A 13 2.58 -11.82 6.67
N ILE A 14 2.18 -12.91 6.01
CA ILE A 14 3.10 -13.99 5.60
C ILE A 14 4.11 -13.46 4.60
N LEU A 15 3.66 -12.73 3.58
CA LEU A 15 4.54 -12.12 2.57
C LEU A 15 5.46 -11.03 3.16
N ALA A 16 5.05 -10.37 4.25
CA ALA A 16 5.89 -9.44 4.98
C ALA A 16 6.94 -10.11 5.89
N GLY A 17 6.87 -11.44 6.05
CA GLY A 17 7.71 -12.18 7.00
C GLY A 17 7.35 -11.96 8.46
N LEU A 18 6.13 -11.44 8.74
CA LEU A 18 5.60 -11.21 10.09
C LEU A 18 4.86 -12.43 10.65
N LEU A 19 4.45 -13.35 9.79
CA LEU A 19 3.77 -14.58 10.15
C LEU A 19 4.36 -15.74 9.33
N ARG A 20 4.58 -16.87 9.97
CA ARG A 20 5.02 -18.08 9.28
C ARG A 20 3.81 -18.82 8.70
N PRO A 21 3.85 -19.31 7.45
CA PRO A 21 2.80 -20.15 6.92
C PRO A 21 2.82 -21.52 7.62
N THR A 22 1.63 -22.12 7.84
CA THR A 22 1.49 -23.47 8.40
C THR A 22 2.02 -24.53 7.43
N ALA A 23 1.85 -24.29 6.13
CA ALA A 23 2.37 -25.14 5.06
C ALA A 23 2.73 -24.29 3.83
N GLY A 24 3.58 -24.81 2.95
CA GLY A 24 4.07 -24.08 1.80
C GLY A 24 5.17 -23.06 2.17
N ARG A 25 5.45 -22.14 1.25
CA ARG A 25 6.50 -21.13 1.41
C ARG A 25 6.18 -19.86 0.64
N ALA A 26 6.60 -18.72 1.17
CA ALA A 26 6.63 -17.43 0.47
C ALA A 26 8.06 -17.16 -0.02
N LEU A 27 8.19 -16.68 -1.25
CA LEU A 27 9.49 -16.41 -1.87
C LEU A 27 9.51 -14.98 -2.40
N LEU A 28 10.65 -14.31 -2.27
CA LEU A 28 10.99 -13.08 -2.98
C LEU A 28 12.23 -13.38 -3.84
N GLU A 29 12.11 -13.25 -5.16
CA GLU A 29 13.17 -13.59 -6.11
C GLU A 29 13.80 -14.96 -5.87
N GLY A 30 12.96 -15.96 -5.61
CA GLY A 30 13.40 -17.34 -5.34
C GLY A 30 13.92 -17.58 -3.91
N GLN A 31 14.12 -16.54 -3.10
CA GLN A 31 14.61 -16.65 -1.72
C GLN A 31 13.44 -16.74 -0.72
N PRO A 32 13.47 -17.69 0.24
CA PRO A 32 12.40 -17.83 1.22
C PRO A 32 12.27 -16.61 2.14
N ILE A 33 11.03 -16.14 2.32
CA ILE A 33 10.69 -15.11 3.30
C ILE A 33 10.42 -15.80 4.64
N THR A 34 11.39 -15.79 5.54
CA THR A 34 11.29 -16.43 6.87
C THR A 34 11.13 -15.43 8.02
N ARG A 35 11.42 -14.15 7.77
CA ARG A 35 11.35 -13.03 8.71
C ARG A 35 11.13 -11.72 7.96
N ALA A 36 10.76 -10.67 8.70
CA ALA A 36 10.73 -9.31 8.14
C ALA A 36 12.11 -8.89 7.61
N GLN A 37 12.13 -8.22 6.47
CA GLN A 37 13.36 -7.79 5.80
C GLN A 37 13.16 -6.41 5.16
N ARG A 38 14.24 -5.62 5.06
CA ARG A 38 14.19 -4.25 4.53
C ARG A 38 13.77 -4.15 3.07
N ARG A 39 13.93 -5.24 2.31
CA ARG A 39 13.46 -5.32 0.90
C ARG A 39 11.94 -5.23 0.75
N ILE A 40 11.19 -5.39 1.86
CA ILE A 40 9.72 -5.37 1.90
C ILE A 40 9.25 -4.25 2.80
N GLY A 41 8.64 -3.23 2.23
CA GLY A 41 7.91 -2.19 2.96
C GLY A 41 6.49 -2.64 3.24
N ILE A 42 5.95 -2.30 4.41
CA ILE A 42 4.56 -2.61 4.76
C ILE A 42 3.84 -1.38 5.28
N ILE A 43 2.61 -1.19 4.82
CA ILE A 43 1.69 -0.15 5.28
C ILE A 43 0.43 -0.86 5.78
N PHE A 44 0.06 -0.57 7.02
CA PHE A 44 -1.12 -1.11 7.66
C PHE A 44 -2.33 -0.18 7.46
N GLN A 45 -3.51 -0.68 7.71
CA GLN A 45 -4.77 0.07 7.65
C GLN A 45 -4.73 1.35 8.54
N LYS A 46 -4.13 1.25 9.72
CA LYS A 46 -3.78 2.42 10.55
C LYS A 46 -2.38 2.88 10.20
N SER A 47 -2.16 4.19 10.13
CA SER A 47 -0.84 4.77 9.80
C SER A 47 0.27 4.38 10.78
N ASN A 48 -0.11 4.04 12.04
CA ASN A 48 0.80 3.60 13.11
C ASN A 48 2.02 4.54 13.26
N LEU A 49 1.78 5.85 13.18
CA LEU A 49 2.82 6.84 13.43
C LEU A 49 3.17 6.88 14.91
N MET A 50 4.44 7.17 15.22
CA MET A 50 4.88 7.40 16.59
C MET A 50 4.32 8.76 17.05
N PRO A 51 3.35 8.81 18.00
CA PRO A 51 2.64 10.04 18.34
C PRO A 51 3.52 11.12 18.97
N TRP A 52 4.66 10.73 19.55
CA TRP A 52 5.65 11.62 20.15
C TRP A 52 6.76 12.06 19.18
N ARG A 53 6.68 11.70 17.90
CA ARG A 53 7.63 12.10 16.85
C ARG A 53 6.94 12.99 15.84
N THR A 54 7.66 13.99 15.35
CA THR A 54 7.20 14.83 14.23
C THR A 54 7.07 14.01 12.94
N VAL A 55 6.49 14.57 11.89
CA VAL A 55 6.45 13.99 10.54
C VAL A 55 7.85 13.65 10.06
N TYR A 56 8.79 14.62 10.17
CA TYR A 56 10.19 14.40 9.82
C TYR A 56 10.78 13.18 10.55
N SER A 57 10.64 13.14 11.88
CA SER A 57 11.18 12.06 12.70
C SER A 57 10.48 10.71 12.48
N ASN A 58 9.19 10.70 12.11
CA ASN A 58 8.49 9.49 11.69
C ASN A 58 9.03 8.96 10.37
N LEU A 59 9.32 9.83 9.41
CA LEU A 59 9.90 9.45 8.12
C LEU A 59 11.34 8.94 8.28
N SER A 60 12.19 9.61 9.09
CA SER A 60 13.60 9.22 9.27
C SER A 60 13.79 7.94 10.09
N LEU A 61 12.79 7.52 10.88
CA LEU A 61 12.88 6.38 11.80
C LEU A 61 13.48 5.10 11.19
N PRO A 62 13.07 4.63 9.99
CA PRO A 62 13.67 3.43 9.40
C PRO A 62 15.16 3.59 9.08
N LEU A 63 15.60 4.79 8.75
CA LEU A 63 17.02 5.10 8.47
C LEU A 63 17.84 5.16 9.76
N GLU A 64 17.27 5.75 10.83
CA GLU A 64 17.87 5.75 12.18
C GLU A 64 18.13 4.31 12.65
N LEU A 65 17.09 3.45 12.59
CA LEU A 65 17.18 2.04 12.96
C LEU A 65 18.14 1.24 12.07
N ALA A 66 18.39 1.73 10.86
CA ALA A 66 19.34 1.16 9.93
C ALA A 66 20.78 1.57 10.19
N GLY A 67 21.03 2.56 11.07
CA GLY A 67 22.34 3.14 11.30
C GLY A 67 22.89 3.95 10.12
N VAL A 68 21.99 4.52 9.29
CA VAL A 68 22.38 5.39 8.17
C VAL A 68 23.01 6.67 8.71
N PRO A 69 24.10 7.22 8.12
CA PRO A 69 24.69 8.50 8.53
C PRO A 69 23.68 9.64 8.54
N VAL A 70 23.81 10.59 9.50
CA VAL A 70 22.84 11.65 9.76
C VAL A 70 22.60 12.53 8.52
N GLU A 71 23.65 12.85 7.78
CA GLU A 71 23.57 13.68 6.56
C GLU A 71 22.73 12.98 5.49
N GLU A 72 22.89 11.68 5.34
CA GLU A 72 22.12 10.87 4.39
C GLU A 72 20.67 10.66 4.84
N GLN A 73 20.45 10.52 6.17
CA GLN A 73 19.08 10.52 6.73
C GLN A 73 18.36 11.83 6.38
N ALA A 74 19.02 12.98 6.62
CA ALA A 74 18.45 14.28 6.33
C ALA A 74 18.11 14.43 4.83
N ARG A 75 19.05 14.09 3.97
CA ARG A 75 18.86 14.15 2.51
C ARG A 75 17.65 13.32 2.05
N ARG A 76 17.56 12.05 2.49
CA ARG A 76 16.45 11.16 2.11
C ARG A 76 15.13 11.61 2.71
N THR A 77 15.14 12.10 3.95
CA THR A 77 13.91 12.56 4.61
C THR A 77 13.34 13.80 3.93
N LEU A 78 14.17 14.77 3.54
CA LEU A 78 13.74 15.93 2.79
C LEU A 78 13.17 15.56 1.42
N ALA A 79 13.84 14.67 0.69
CA ALA A 79 13.31 14.16 -0.58
C ALA A 79 11.98 13.41 -0.41
N MET A 80 11.80 12.68 0.71
CA MET A 80 10.55 11.99 1.00
C MET A 80 9.42 12.95 1.38
N LEU A 81 9.71 14.02 2.12
CA LEU A 81 8.75 15.10 2.39
C LEU A 81 8.27 15.74 1.09
N GLU A 82 9.17 15.99 0.14
CA GLU A 82 8.84 16.50 -1.19
C GLU A 82 7.98 15.52 -1.97
N LEU A 83 8.35 14.23 -2.02
CA LEU A 83 7.61 13.19 -2.73
C LEU A 83 6.18 13.05 -2.21
N THR A 84 5.97 13.22 -0.89
CA THR A 84 4.67 13.08 -0.22
C THR A 84 3.90 14.39 -0.08
N GLY A 85 4.46 15.52 -0.53
CA GLY A 85 3.83 16.85 -0.43
C GLY A 85 3.65 17.33 1.01
N LEU A 86 4.57 16.98 1.91
CA LEU A 86 4.49 17.28 3.35
C LEU A 86 5.58 18.22 3.86
N GLN A 87 6.25 18.98 2.96
CA GLN A 87 7.38 19.87 3.33
C GLN A 87 6.99 20.87 4.41
N ASN A 88 5.78 21.45 4.32
CA ASN A 88 5.28 22.45 5.25
C ASN A 88 4.81 21.86 6.59
N PHE A 89 4.81 20.54 6.74
CA PHE A 89 4.34 19.80 7.92
C PHE A 89 5.46 18.99 8.57
N ALA A 90 6.72 19.23 8.22
CA ALA A 90 7.87 18.46 8.72
C ALA A 90 7.92 18.39 10.24
N GLU A 91 7.62 19.50 10.91
CA GLU A 91 7.66 19.65 12.39
C GLU A 91 6.31 19.32 13.06
N ALA A 92 5.24 19.09 12.30
CA ALA A 92 3.94 18.73 12.86
C ALA A 92 3.96 17.32 13.49
N TYR A 93 3.18 17.15 14.54
CA TYR A 93 2.96 15.86 15.19
C TYR A 93 1.75 15.12 14.57
N PRO A 94 1.67 13.79 14.70
CA PRO A 94 0.56 13.01 14.14
C PRO A 94 -0.85 13.48 14.53
N ALA A 95 -1.01 14.07 15.74
CA ALA A 95 -2.29 14.61 16.20
C ALA A 95 -2.75 15.86 15.43
N GLU A 96 -1.84 16.53 14.72
CA GLU A 96 -2.10 17.75 13.96
C GLU A 96 -2.39 17.46 12.47
N LEU A 97 -2.33 16.17 12.07
CA LEU A 97 -2.49 15.74 10.68
C LEU A 97 -3.92 15.28 10.38
N SER A 98 -4.38 15.57 9.16
CA SER A 98 -5.56 14.87 8.62
C SER A 98 -5.25 13.38 8.43
N GLY A 99 -6.31 12.54 8.32
CA GLY A 99 -6.14 11.11 8.05
C GLY A 99 -5.34 10.82 6.76
N GLY A 100 -5.58 11.59 5.71
CA GLY A 100 -4.83 11.50 4.45
C GLY A 100 -3.35 11.89 4.62
N MET A 101 -3.06 12.96 5.36
CA MET A 101 -1.69 13.36 5.66
C MET A 101 -0.95 12.28 6.46
N ALA A 102 -1.57 11.75 7.51
CA ALA A 102 -1.00 10.65 8.30
C ALA A 102 -0.72 9.41 7.45
N GLN A 103 -1.59 9.11 6.47
CA GLN A 103 -1.38 8.01 5.55
C GLN A 103 -0.22 8.27 4.59
N ARG A 104 -0.06 9.51 4.08
CA ARG A 104 1.10 9.90 3.27
C ARG A 104 2.41 9.77 4.04
N VAL A 105 2.44 10.12 5.32
CA VAL A 105 3.61 9.87 6.17
C VAL A 105 3.90 8.37 6.29
N ALA A 106 2.87 7.53 6.48
CA ALA A 106 3.05 6.08 6.57
C ALA A 106 3.59 5.48 5.27
N ILE A 107 3.11 5.96 4.11
CA ILE A 107 3.62 5.58 2.78
C ILE A 107 5.09 6.00 2.64
N GLY A 108 5.42 7.26 2.93
CA GLY A 108 6.79 7.77 2.88
C GLY A 108 7.74 6.99 3.79
N ARG A 109 7.31 6.70 5.02
CA ARG A 109 8.09 5.89 5.98
C ARG A 109 8.37 4.47 5.46
N ALA A 110 7.41 3.87 4.73
CA ALA A 110 7.62 2.56 4.13
C ALA A 110 8.52 2.61 2.88
N LEU A 111 8.59 3.74 2.19
CA LEU A 111 9.38 3.92 0.97
C LEU A 111 10.81 4.39 1.22
N ILE A 112 11.08 5.08 2.35
CA ILE A 112 12.35 5.81 2.57
C ILE A 112 13.59 4.92 2.57
N HIS A 113 13.45 3.63 2.89
CA HIS A 113 14.54 2.65 2.83
C HIS A 113 14.66 1.94 1.49
N ASP A 114 13.92 2.42 0.48
CA ASP A 114 13.94 1.96 -0.91
C ASP A 114 13.61 0.46 -1.07
N PRO A 115 12.45 -0.01 -0.58
CA PRO A 115 12.08 -1.43 -0.68
C PRO A 115 11.84 -1.85 -2.13
N GLU A 116 12.02 -3.13 -2.45
CA GLU A 116 11.70 -3.70 -3.76
C GLU A 116 10.19 -3.96 -3.90
N VAL A 117 9.56 -4.35 -2.79
CA VAL A 117 8.13 -4.65 -2.71
C VAL A 117 7.47 -3.81 -1.63
N LEU A 118 6.29 -3.27 -1.95
CA LEU A 118 5.44 -2.55 -1.02
C LEU A 118 4.15 -3.33 -0.79
N LEU A 119 3.85 -3.65 0.45
CA LEU A 119 2.65 -4.36 0.87
C LEU A 119 1.70 -3.37 1.55
N LEU A 120 0.45 -3.29 1.08
CA LEU A 120 -0.56 -2.34 1.55
C LEU A 120 -1.78 -3.12 2.08
N ASP A 121 -2.04 -3.03 3.37
CA ASP A 121 -3.19 -3.69 4.02
C ASP A 121 -4.33 -2.68 4.22
N GLU A 122 -5.29 -2.63 3.30
CA GLU A 122 -6.43 -1.71 3.29
C GLU A 122 -6.04 -0.25 3.56
N PRO A 123 -5.09 0.33 2.79
CA PRO A 123 -4.44 1.60 3.15
C PRO A 123 -5.41 2.78 3.25
N PHE A 124 -6.57 2.69 2.62
CA PHE A 124 -7.57 3.77 2.58
C PHE A 124 -8.89 3.38 3.27
N GLY A 125 -8.94 2.24 3.96
CA GLY A 125 -10.16 1.71 4.57
C GLY A 125 -10.79 2.60 5.65
N ALA A 126 -10.00 3.45 6.30
CA ALA A 126 -10.47 4.37 7.34
C ALA A 126 -10.84 5.77 6.82
N LEU A 127 -10.67 6.04 5.51
CA LEU A 127 -10.92 7.35 4.91
C LEU A 127 -12.35 7.43 4.35
N ASP A 128 -12.92 8.64 4.37
CA ASP A 128 -14.15 8.95 3.63
C ASP A 128 -13.94 8.81 2.12
N ALA A 129 -15.04 8.80 1.35
CA ALA A 129 -15.00 8.52 -0.08
C ALA A 129 -14.13 9.50 -0.87
N LEU A 130 -14.28 10.82 -0.62
CA LEU A 130 -13.55 11.85 -1.35
C LEU A 130 -12.06 11.82 -1.02
N THR A 131 -11.71 11.72 0.26
CA THR A 131 -10.31 11.59 0.69
C THR A 131 -9.67 10.32 0.14
N ARG A 132 -10.44 9.22 0.03
CA ARG A 132 -9.98 7.96 -0.54
C ARG A 132 -9.63 8.08 -2.03
N GLU A 133 -10.46 8.77 -2.82
CA GLU A 133 -10.19 9.05 -4.23
C GLU A 133 -8.92 9.87 -4.39
N GLN A 134 -8.79 10.96 -3.64
CA GLN A 134 -7.59 11.80 -3.64
C GLN A 134 -6.32 10.98 -3.27
N MET A 135 -6.40 10.15 -2.23
CA MET A 135 -5.29 9.31 -1.81
C MET A 135 -4.94 8.23 -2.83
N SER A 136 -5.92 7.72 -3.59
CA SER A 136 -5.68 6.79 -4.69
C SER A 136 -4.89 7.46 -5.82
N GLU A 137 -5.22 8.69 -6.18
CA GLU A 137 -4.50 9.48 -7.17
C GLU A 137 -3.08 9.83 -6.69
N GLU A 138 -2.94 10.25 -5.44
CA GLU A 138 -1.64 10.48 -4.80
C GLU A 138 -0.74 9.23 -4.83
N LEU A 139 -1.31 8.06 -4.52
CA LEU A 139 -0.57 6.80 -4.59
C LEU A 139 -0.11 6.48 -6.02
N LEU A 140 -0.94 6.77 -7.03
CA LEU A 140 -0.54 6.63 -8.43
C LEU A 140 0.65 7.54 -8.77
N HIS A 141 0.65 8.80 -8.32
CA HIS A 141 1.75 9.75 -8.52
C HIS A 141 3.04 9.29 -7.82
N ILE A 142 2.93 8.85 -6.56
CA ILE A 142 4.07 8.31 -5.80
C ILE A 142 4.63 7.06 -6.49
N TRP A 143 3.75 6.14 -6.92
CA TRP A 143 4.15 4.92 -7.62
C TRP A 143 4.83 5.23 -8.96
N ALA A 144 4.32 6.19 -9.73
CA ALA A 144 4.90 6.59 -11.02
C ALA A 144 6.35 7.04 -10.90
N ARG A 145 6.72 7.66 -9.76
CA ARG A 145 8.09 8.11 -9.44
C ARG A 145 8.94 6.98 -8.84
N ALA A 146 8.37 6.21 -7.91
CA ALA A 146 9.11 5.20 -7.15
C ALA A 146 9.26 3.86 -7.91
N ARG A 147 8.34 3.52 -8.83
CA ARG A 147 8.37 2.31 -9.69
C ARG A 147 8.61 1.01 -8.92
N LYS A 148 7.83 0.78 -7.86
CA LYS A 148 7.93 -0.42 -7.02
C LYS A 148 6.90 -1.48 -7.38
N THR A 149 7.21 -2.74 -7.09
CA THR A 149 6.21 -3.80 -7.08
C THR A 149 5.30 -3.59 -5.87
N VAL A 150 3.98 -3.51 -6.10
CA VAL A 150 3.00 -3.26 -5.04
C VAL A 150 2.01 -4.41 -4.97
N LEU A 151 1.79 -4.95 -3.78
CA LEU A 151 0.66 -5.82 -3.47
C LEU A 151 -0.27 -5.10 -2.49
N MET A 152 -1.49 -4.84 -2.92
CA MET A 152 -2.49 -4.16 -2.10
C MET A 152 -3.67 -5.09 -1.77
N VAL A 153 -4.03 -5.11 -0.51
CA VAL A 153 -5.29 -5.68 -0.04
C VAL A 153 -6.30 -4.55 0.07
N THR A 154 -7.45 -4.70 -0.57
CA THR A 154 -8.59 -3.78 -0.45
C THR A 154 -9.90 -4.54 -0.60
N HIS A 155 -10.96 -3.98 0.00
CA HIS A 155 -12.34 -4.40 -0.25
C HIS A 155 -13.04 -3.51 -1.29
N SER A 156 -12.39 -2.43 -1.74
CA SER A 156 -12.89 -1.50 -2.75
C SER A 156 -12.56 -2.00 -4.15
N ILE A 157 -13.58 -2.40 -4.90
CA ILE A 157 -13.42 -2.82 -6.30
C ILE A 157 -12.91 -1.67 -7.18
N PRO A 158 -13.44 -0.42 -7.08
CA PRO A 158 -12.90 0.71 -7.84
C PRO A 158 -11.42 0.96 -7.59
N GLU A 159 -10.96 0.91 -6.32
CA GLU A 159 -9.52 1.02 -6.01
C GLU A 159 -8.71 -0.07 -6.71
N ALA A 160 -9.16 -1.32 -6.64
CA ALA A 160 -8.46 -2.43 -7.26
C ALA A 160 -8.32 -2.25 -8.78
N VAL A 161 -9.36 -1.78 -9.47
CA VAL A 161 -9.33 -1.51 -10.92
C VAL A 161 -8.47 -0.30 -11.25
N LEU A 162 -8.55 0.77 -10.44
CA LEU A 162 -7.79 1.99 -10.68
C LEU A 162 -6.28 1.78 -10.49
N LEU A 163 -5.89 1.06 -9.44
CA LEU A 163 -4.50 1.00 -8.98
C LEU A 163 -3.72 -0.20 -9.53
N ALA A 164 -4.37 -1.37 -9.67
CA ALA A 164 -3.66 -2.60 -9.98
C ALA A 164 -3.61 -2.92 -11.48
N ASP A 165 -2.53 -3.57 -11.91
CA ASP A 165 -2.42 -4.14 -13.26
C ASP A 165 -3.03 -5.56 -13.32
N ARG A 166 -3.21 -6.18 -12.15
CA ARG A 166 -3.74 -7.53 -11.97
C ARG A 166 -4.48 -7.65 -10.64
N VAL A 167 -5.65 -8.24 -10.61
CA VAL A 167 -6.46 -8.40 -9.41
C VAL A 167 -6.73 -9.87 -9.13
N LEU A 168 -6.28 -10.34 -7.96
CA LEU A 168 -6.57 -11.66 -7.44
C LEU A 168 -7.85 -11.61 -6.58
N VAL A 169 -8.79 -12.49 -6.85
CA VAL A 169 -10.04 -12.63 -6.09
C VAL A 169 -9.94 -13.82 -5.16
N MET A 170 -10.23 -13.59 -3.88
CA MET A 170 -10.26 -14.65 -2.86
C MET A 170 -11.70 -15.05 -2.52
N SER A 171 -11.94 -16.35 -2.35
CA SER A 171 -13.20 -16.92 -1.86
C SER A 171 -13.42 -16.61 -0.35
N PRO A 172 -14.65 -16.80 0.17
CA PRO A 172 -14.88 -16.95 1.61
C PRO A 172 -14.02 -18.06 2.23
N ARG A 173 -14.09 -18.22 3.54
CA ARG A 173 -13.37 -19.30 4.24
C ARG A 173 -13.84 -20.70 3.81
N PRO A 174 -12.89 -21.61 3.53
CA PRO A 174 -11.43 -21.44 3.49
C PRO A 174 -10.99 -20.62 2.29
N GLY A 175 -10.21 -19.53 2.53
CA GLY A 175 -9.79 -18.60 1.50
C GLY A 175 -8.89 -19.25 0.44
N ARG A 176 -9.31 -19.14 -0.81
CA ARG A 176 -8.57 -19.62 -2.00
C ARG A 176 -8.58 -18.53 -3.07
N ILE A 177 -7.57 -18.48 -3.91
CA ILE A 177 -7.63 -17.66 -5.12
C ILE A 177 -8.57 -18.35 -6.11
N ILE A 178 -9.67 -17.66 -6.46
CA ILE A 178 -10.72 -18.18 -7.36
C ILE A 178 -10.73 -17.48 -8.70
N ALA A 179 -10.11 -16.31 -8.83
CA ALA A 179 -9.93 -15.64 -10.11
C ALA A 179 -8.65 -14.80 -10.08
N ASP A 180 -8.09 -14.63 -11.27
CA ASP A 180 -6.94 -13.81 -11.59
C ASP A 180 -7.30 -12.97 -12.81
N ILE A 181 -7.45 -11.67 -12.62
CA ILE A 181 -8.03 -10.77 -13.62
C ILE A 181 -7.02 -9.69 -13.97
N GLU A 182 -6.58 -9.68 -15.20
CA GLU A 182 -5.78 -8.58 -15.76
C GLU A 182 -6.62 -7.32 -15.93
N ILE A 183 -6.01 -6.17 -15.67
CA ILE A 183 -6.60 -4.86 -15.81
C ILE A 183 -5.86 -4.12 -16.94
N PRO A 184 -6.33 -4.23 -18.18
CA PRO A 184 -5.62 -3.72 -19.37
C PRO A 184 -5.82 -2.21 -19.56
N LEU A 185 -5.97 -1.46 -18.48
CA LEU A 185 -6.04 0.00 -18.52
C LEU A 185 -4.63 0.57 -18.59
N LEU A 186 -4.39 1.42 -19.57
CA LEU A 186 -3.09 2.07 -19.79
C LEU A 186 -2.71 2.99 -18.64
N ARG A 187 -1.43 3.15 -18.40
CA ARG A 187 -0.87 4.13 -17.46
C ARG A 187 -0.32 5.34 -18.25
N PRO A 188 -0.32 6.59 -17.74
CA PRO A 188 -0.78 6.94 -16.39
C PRO A 188 -2.31 6.85 -16.24
N ARG A 189 -2.78 6.49 -15.05
CA ARG A 189 -4.20 6.44 -14.71
C ARG A 189 -4.57 7.63 -13.85
N SER A 190 -5.81 8.12 -14.00
CA SER A 190 -6.41 9.19 -13.20
C SER A 190 -7.83 8.82 -12.79
N LEU A 191 -8.44 9.63 -11.93
CA LEU A 191 -9.83 9.46 -11.51
C LEU A 191 -10.82 9.58 -12.67
N ASP A 192 -10.46 10.22 -13.79
CA ASP A 192 -11.32 10.31 -14.99
C ASP A 192 -11.70 8.94 -15.54
N LEU A 193 -10.87 7.91 -15.27
CA LEU A 193 -11.16 6.54 -15.70
C LEU A 193 -12.43 5.97 -15.05
N LEU A 194 -12.83 6.46 -13.86
CA LEU A 194 -13.97 5.92 -13.09
C LEU A 194 -15.28 5.94 -13.89
N HIS A 195 -15.44 6.88 -14.81
CA HIS A 195 -16.66 7.05 -15.61
C HIS A 195 -16.60 6.36 -16.98
N ARG A 196 -15.47 5.75 -17.33
CA ARG A 196 -15.30 5.09 -18.62
C ARG A 196 -16.00 3.72 -18.64
N SER A 197 -16.56 3.36 -19.80
CA SER A 197 -17.25 2.09 -19.99
C SER A 197 -16.38 0.86 -19.75
N ASP A 198 -15.10 0.91 -20.15
CA ASP A 198 -14.13 -0.16 -19.91
C ASP A 198 -13.83 -0.35 -18.42
N PHE A 199 -13.70 0.74 -17.66
CA PHE A 199 -13.54 0.69 -16.21
C PHE A 199 -14.78 0.10 -15.52
N VAL A 200 -15.98 0.54 -15.92
CA VAL A 200 -17.25 0.02 -15.38
C VAL A 200 -17.39 -1.47 -15.68
N ALA A 201 -17.07 -1.92 -16.89
CA ALA A 201 -17.10 -3.33 -17.26
C ALA A 201 -16.15 -4.19 -16.41
N LEU A 202 -14.93 -3.71 -16.12
CA LEU A 202 -13.96 -4.38 -15.26
C LEU A 202 -14.45 -4.46 -13.80
N THR A 203 -15.04 -3.39 -13.28
CA THR A 203 -15.61 -3.40 -11.91
C THR A 203 -16.75 -4.41 -11.80
N GLU A 204 -17.63 -4.50 -12.80
CA GLU A 204 -18.71 -5.49 -12.84
C GLU A 204 -18.18 -6.93 -12.99
N ARG A 205 -17.15 -7.15 -13.80
CA ARG A 205 -16.48 -8.45 -13.90
C ARG A 205 -15.92 -8.90 -12.55
N LEU A 206 -15.23 -8.03 -11.83
CA LEU A 206 -14.69 -8.30 -10.49
C LEU A 206 -15.82 -8.57 -9.47
N ARG A 207 -16.90 -7.77 -9.50
CA ARG A 207 -18.06 -7.95 -8.62
C ARG A 207 -18.72 -9.31 -8.81
N ARG A 208 -18.89 -9.75 -10.06
CA ARG A 208 -19.43 -11.09 -10.38
C ARG A 208 -18.50 -12.19 -9.85
N SER A 209 -17.19 -12.07 -10.04
CA SER A 209 -16.22 -13.05 -9.56
C SER A 209 -16.23 -13.20 -8.03
N ILE A 210 -16.41 -12.09 -7.29
CA ILE A 210 -16.52 -12.12 -5.83
C ILE A 210 -17.84 -12.79 -5.36
N ARG A 211 -18.94 -12.61 -6.12
CA ARG A 211 -20.25 -13.20 -5.77
C ARG A 211 -20.35 -14.69 -6.13
N ALA A 212 -19.57 -15.15 -7.08
CA ALA A 212 -19.59 -16.54 -7.57
C ALA A 212 -18.77 -17.51 -6.70
N GLY A 213 -17.95 -17.00 -5.78
CA GLY A 213 -17.12 -17.80 -4.88
C GLY A 213 -17.54 -17.68 -3.43
#